data_28b85bb5a602bebc7675af7b9d7b607b
#
_entry.id   28b85bb5a602bebc7675af7b9d7b607b
#
_cell.length_a   1.000
_cell.length_b   1.000
_cell.length_c   1.000
_cell.angle_alpha   90.00
_cell.angle_beta   90.00
_cell.angle_gamma   90.00
#
_symmetry.space_group_name_H-M   'P 1'
#
loop_
_entity.id
_entity.type
_entity.pdbx_description
1 polymer ?
#
loop_
_entity_poly.entity_id
_entity_poly.type
_entity_poly.pdbx_seq_one_letter_code
_entity_poly.pdbx_strand_id
1 'polypeptide(L)'
;MAKKDVQAKPGNQPENEKTKSLQMHTSDATGEVMTTDHGVKINDDQNSLKAGERGATLLEDFILREKITHFDHERIPERIVHARGSGAHGVFKLYESLASVTKANFLNDTETETPVFVRFSTVAGSKGSTDLARDVRGFAVKFYTQQGNFDLVGNNMPIFFI
;
A
#
# COMPACT_ATOMS: atom_id res chain seq x y z
N MET A 1 6.22 32.98 -0.21
CA MET A 1 5.92 32.54 1.17
C MET A 1 7.00 31.54 1.57
N ALA A 2 7.84 31.91 2.55
CA ALA A 2 8.98 31.10 2.97
C ALA A 2 8.49 29.86 3.69
N LYS A 3 8.96 28.67 3.25
CA LYS A 3 8.82 27.41 3.99
C LYS A 3 9.54 27.59 5.32
N LYS A 4 8.81 27.54 6.43
CA LYS A 4 9.41 27.38 7.75
C LYS A 4 9.95 25.96 7.83
N ASP A 5 11.26 25.84 7.87
CA ASP A 5 11.94 24.62 8.31
C ASP A 5 11.55 24.34 9.76
N VAL A 6 10.60 23.45 9.95
CA VAL A 6 10.33 22.87 11.26
C VAL A 6 11.27 21.67 11.40
N GLN A 7 12.53 21.95 11.66
CA GLN A 7 13.42 20.95 12.23
C GLN A 7 12.95 20.67 13.67
N ALA A 8 12.27 19.57 13.88
CA ALA A 8 12.12 19.00 15.21
C ALA A 8 13.53 18.64 15.70
N LYS A 9 14.12 19.51 16.52
CA LYS A 9 15.37 19.20 17.22
C LYS A 9 15.10 17.96 18.07
N PRO A 10 15.83 16.86 17.90
CA PRO A 10 15.75 15.75 18.82
C PRO A 10 16.10 16.29 20.21
N GLY A 11 15.21 16.08 21.17
CA GLY A 11 15.43 16.49 22.53
C GLY A 11 16.78 15.99 23.02
N ASN A 12 17.43 16.76 23.89
CA ASN A 12 18.76 16.61 24.48
C ASN A 12 19.02 15.20 25.06
N GLN A 13 19.10 14.20 24.19
CA GLN A 13 19.65 12.90 24.57
C GLN A 13 21.17 12.92 24.34
N PRO A 14 21.98 12.39 25.25
CA PRO A 14 23.41 12.34 25.06
C PRO A 14 23.71 11.55 23.77
N GLU A 15 24.56 12.14 22.94
CA GLU A 15 24.97 11.54 21.69
C GLU A 15 25.72 10.23 21.96
N ASN A 16 25.11 9.13 21.59
CA ASN A 16 25.70 7.79 21.67
C ASN A 16 25.62 7.12 20.29
N GLU A 17 26.26 5.96 20.15
CA GLU A 17 26.32 5.22 18.87
C GLU A 17 24.92 4.89 18.32
N LYS A 18 23.96 4.60 19.19
CA LYS A 18 22.57 4.33 18.80
C LYS A 18 21.89 5.57 18.24
N THR A 19 22.12 6.74 18.88
CA THR A 19 21.54 8.02 18.42
C THR A 19 22.15 8.45 17.09
N LYS A 20 23.45 8.22 16.90
CA LYS A 20 24.13 8.47 15.62
C LYS A 20 23.61 7.55 14.52
N SER A 21 23.44 6.27 14.81
CA SER A 21 22.85 5.32 13.86
C SER A 21 21.42 5.69 13.48
N LEU A 22 20.59 6.08 14.46
CA LEU A 22 19.24 6.57 14.20
C LEU A 22 19.25 7.83 13.29
N GLN A 23 20.14 8.78 13.56
CA GLN A 23 20.27 10.00 12.75
C GLN A 23 20.70 9.70 11.31
N MET A 24 21.56 8.70 11.11
CA MET A 24 21.96 8.27 9.75
C MET A 24 20.79 7.65 8.97
N HIS A 25 19.80 7.08 9.65
CA HIS A 25 18.62 6.47 9.05
C HIS A 25 17.37 7.36 9.08
N THR A 26 17.40 8.47 9.79
CA THR A 26 16.39 9.53 9.75
C THR A 26 16.79 10.63 8.78
N SER A 27 17.37 10.27 7.64
CA SER A 27 17.65 11.25 6.60
C SER A 27 16.37 11.90 6.12
N ASP A 28 16.45 13.21 5.83
CA ASP A 28 15.42 13.88 5.06
C ASP A 28 15.23 13.11 3.76
N ALA A 29 14.19 12.31 3.70
CA ALA A 29 13.87 11.57 2.50
C ALA A 29 13.54 12.57 1.41
N THR A 30 14.49 12.82 0.54
CA THR A 30 14.28 13.57 -0.71
C THR A 30 13.61 12.70 -1.76
N GLY A 31 13.07 11.57 -1.34
CA GLY A 31 12.47 10.57 -2.19
C GLY A 31 10.99 10.83 -2.51
N GLU A 32 10.36 9.80 -3.01
CA GLU A 32 8.94 9.83 -3.33
C GLU A 32 8.10 10.03 -2.08
N VAL A 33 6.98 10.72 -2.25
CA VAL A 33 6.02 10.94 -1.16
C VAL A 33 5.42 9.61 -0.74
N MET A 34 5.38 9.33 0.57
CA MET A 34 4.69 8.15 1.10
C MET A 34 3.22 8.15 0.67
N THR A 35 2.71 6.99 0.34
CA THR A 35 1.30 6.79 -0.01
C THR A 35 0.67 5.76 0.89
N THR A 36 -0.66 5.81 1.02
CA THR A 36 -1.43 4.74 1.65
C THR A 36 -1.42 3.49 0.76
N ASP A 37 -1.91 2.36 1.27
CA ASP A 37 -2.11 1.14 0.48
C ASP A 37 -3.02 1.35 -0.75
N HIS A 38 -3.89 2.35 -0.70
CA HIS A 38 -4.76 2.74 -1.79
C HIS A 38 -4.13 3.80 -2.72
N GLY A 39 -2.84 4.08 -2.57
CA GLY A 39 -2.10 5.03 -3.40
C GLY A 39 -2.43 6.50 -3.17
N VAL A 40 -3.11 6.84 -2.06
CA VAL A 40 -3.39 8.22 -1.69
C VAL A 40 -2.13 8.83 -1.06
N LYS A 41 -1.70 9.98 -1.55
CA LYS A 41 -0.49 10.66 -1.06
C LYS A 41 -0.66 11.16 0.37
N ILE A 42 0.36 10.93 1.19
CA ILE A 42 0.48 11.48 2.55
C ILE A 42 1.42 12.66 2.48
N ASN A 43 0.89 13.86 2.70
CA ASN A 43 1.66 15.11 2.53
C ASN A 43 2.71 15.34 3.62
N ASP A 44 2.46 14.85 4.84
CA ASP A 44 3.36 14.99 5.98
C ASP A 44 3.30 13.73 6.85
N ASP A 45 4.30 12.90 6.72
CA ASP A 45 4.42 11.65 7.47
C ASP A 45 5.02 11.84 8.87
N GLN A 46 5.41 13.07 9.23
CA GLN A 46 5.90 13.41 10.57
C GLN A 46 4.78 13.87 11.51
N ASN A 47 3.62 14.18 10.98
CA ASN A 47 2.49 14.75 11.72
C ASN A 47 1.58 13.67 12.32
N SER A 48 2.17 12.76 13.10
CA SER A 48 1.42 11.70 13.80
C SER A 48 0.78 12.23 15.09
N LEU A 49 -0.42 11.75 15.41
CA LEU A 49 -1.12 12.06 16.66
C LEU A 49 -0.37 11.52 17.88
N LYS A 50 -0.23 12.34 18.90
CA LYS A 50 0.47 11.99 20.14
C LYS A 50 -0.37 12.34 21.36
N ALA A 51 -0.18 11.59 22.44
CA ALA A 51 -0.75 11.88 23.74
C ALA A 51 0.02 13.02 24.43
N GLY A 52 -0.12 14.24 23.91
CA GLY A 52 0.63 15.42 24.33
C GLY A 52 1.98 15.56 23.62
N GLU A 53 2.68 16.65 23.89
CA GLU A 53 3.89 17.05 23.15
C GLU A 53 5.02 16.00 23.19
N ARG A 54 5.17 15.28 24.30
CA ARG A 54 6.19 14.25 24.53
C ARG A 54 5.60 12.85 24.73
N GLY A 55 4.30 12.71 24.47
CA GLY A 55 3.58 11.45 24.66
C GLY A 55 3.82 10.44 23.56
N ALA A 56 3.29 9.23 23.80
CA ALA A 56 3.31 8.17 22.82
C ALA A 56 2.46 8.52 21.59
N THR A 57 2.85 8.01 20.43
CA THR A 57 2.01 8.07 19.22
C THR A 57 0.79 7.17 19.40
N LEU A 58 -0.37 7.66 19.03
CA LEU A 58 -1.63 6.96 19.21
C LEU A 58 -1.89 5.97 18.07
N LEU A 59 -2.49 4.82 18.39
CA LEU A 59 -2.86 3.83 17.38
C LEU A 59 -4.02 4.29 16.48
N GLU A 60 -4.80 5.27 16.92
CA GLU A 60 -5.80 5.92 16.06
C GLU A 60 -5.18 6.73 14.93
N ASP A 61 -3.90 7.09 15.05
CA ASP A 61 -3.21 7.82 13.99
C ASP A 61 -3.07 6.99 12.72
N PHE A 62 -3.66 7.48 11.66
CA PHE A 62 -3.65 6.77 10.40
C PHE A 62 -2.24 6.78 9.74
N ILE A 63 -1.45 7.84 9.93
CA ILE A 63 -0.07 7.94 9.42
C ILE A 63 0.82 6.88 10.07
N LEU A 64 0.70 6.67 11.39
CA LEU A 64 1.42 5.61 12.09
C LEU A 64 1.06 4.22 11.53
N ARG A 65 -0.23 3.95 11.32
CA ARG A 65 -0.68 2.67 10.76
C ARG A 65 -0.16 2.44 9.35
N GLU A 66 -0.17 3.47 8.50
CA GLU A 66 0.39 3.37 7.16
C GLU A 66 1.89 3.11 7.17
N LYS A 67 2.65 3.74 8.06
CA LYS A 67 4.09 3.46 8.23
C LYS A 67 4.35 2.00 8.64
N ILE A 68 3.58 1.47 9.57
CA ILE A 68 3.67 0.07 9.99
C ILE A 68 3.35 -0.86 8.80
N THR A 69 2.30 -0.57 8.06
CA THR A 69 1.89 -1.34 6.89
C THR A 69 2.99 -1.34 5.81
N HIS A 70 3.59 -0.19 5.51
CA HIS A 70 4.71 -0.10 4.58
C HIS A 70 5.90 -0.93 5.04
N PHE A 71 6.25 -0.85 6.33
CA PHE A 71 7.34 -1.65 6.90
C PHE A 71 7.06 -3.15 6.77
N ASP A 72 5.84 -3.58 7.04
CA ASP A 72 5.45 -4.98 6.92
C ASP A 72 5.46 -5.46 5.47
N HIS A 73 5.13 -4.58 4.51
CA HIS A 73 5.16 -4.90 3.08
C HIS A 73 6.58 -5.03 2.50
N GLU A 74 7.58 -4.44 3.12
CA GLU A 74 8.98 -4.67 2.76
C GLU A 74 9.45 -6.08 3.15
N ARG A 75 8.79 -6.71 4.11
CA ARG A 75 9.01 -8.11 4.45
C ARG A 75 8.28 -8.98 3.42
N ILE A 76 8.79 -10.18 3.19
CA ILE A 76 8.18 -11.15 2.28
C ILE A 76 7.82 -12.41 3.08
N PRO A 77 6.88 -12.32 4.03
CA PRO A 77 6.39 -13.51 4.71
C PRO A 77 5.59 -14.36 3.71
N GLU A 78 5.56 -15.66 3.94
CA GLU A 78 4.63 -16.50 3.21
C GLU A 78 3.20 -16.20 3.66
N ARG A 79 2.30 -16.02 2.70
CA ARG A 79 0.88 -15.81 2.99
C ARG A 79 0.25 -17.10 3.48
N ILE A 80 -0.73 -16.98 4.38
CA ILE A 80 -1.50 -18.13 4.89
C ILE A 80 -2.31 -18.79 3.77
N VAL A 81 -2.88 -17.98 2.89
CA VAL A 81 -3.57 -18.40 1.66
C VAL A 81 -3.06 -17.56 0.49
N HIS A 82 -3.21 -18.04 -0.73
CA HIS A 82 -2.71 -17.36 -1.93
C HIS A 82 -1.18 -17.13 -1.95
N ALA A 83 -0.43 -17.96 -1.22
CA ALA A 83 1.03 -17.84 -1.15
C ALA A 83 1.69 -18.07 -2.51
N ARG A 84 1.10 -18.97 -3.30
CA ARG A 84 1.55 -19.31 -4.63
C ARG A 84 0.72 -18.58 -5.68
N GLY A 85 1.40 -17.90 -6.58
CA GLY A 85 0.75 -17.17 -7.67
C GLY A 85 1.75 -16.52 -8.58
N SER A 86 1.25 -15.98 -9.68
CA SER A 86 2.01 -15.18 -10.63
C SER A 86 1.19 -13.98 -11.05
N GLY A 87 1.86 -12.93 -11.48
CA GLY A 87 1.20 -11.71 -11.91
C GLY A 87 1.90 -11.04 -13.08
N ALA A 88 1.23 -10.06 -13.65
CA ALA A 88 1.73 -9.27 -14.75
C ALA A 88 1.21 -7.84 -14.67
N HIS A 89 2.01 -6.91 -15.16
CA HIS A 89 1.58 -5.56 -15.43
C HIS A 89 0.78 -5.51 -16.73
N GLY A 90 -0.18 -4.61 -16.80
CA GLY A 90 -1.01 -4.40 -17.97
C GLY A 90 -1.64 -3.01 -17.96
N VAL A 91 -2.54 -2.83 -18.91
CA VAL A 91 -3.29 -1.59 -19.10
C VAL A 91 -4.76 -1.94 -19.19
N PHE A 92 -5.58 -1.22 -18.44
CA PHE A 92 -7.03 -1.26 -18.57
C PHE A 92 -7.46 -0.13 -19.51
N LYS A 93 -8.25 -0.47 -20.51
CA LYS A 93 -8.87 0.48 -21.43
C LYS A 93 -10.38 0.30 -21.41
N LEU A 94 -11.07 1.41 -21.15
CA LEU A 94 -12.53 1.46 -21.20
C LEU A 94 -12.99 1.68 -22.64
N TYR A 95 -13.92 0.87 -23.11
CA TYR A 95 -14.48 1.02 -24.47
C TYR A 95 -15.81 1.76 -24.48
N GLU A 96 -16.57 1.72 -23.38
CA GLU A 96 -17.86 2.37 -23.24
C GLU A 96 -17.97 3.03 -21.86
N SER A 97 -18.40 4.29 -21.83
CA SER A 97 -18.52 5.05 -20.59
C SER A 97 -19.64 4.53 -19.70
N LEU A 98 -19.35 4.36 -18.41
CA LEU A 98 -20.31 3.98 -17.38
C LEU A 98 -20.73 5.18 -16.53
N ALA A 99 -20.64 6.41 -17.05
CA ALA A 99 -20.97 7.64 -16.31
C ALA A 99 -22.43 7.68 -15.79
N SER A 100 -23.34 6.94 -16.41
CA SER A 100 -24.72 6.80 -15.94
C SER A 100 -24.86 5.90 -14.69
N VAL A 101 -23.85 5.09 -14.40
CA VAL A 101 -23.90 4.07 -13.33
C VAL A 101 -22.96 4.42 -12.18
N THR A 102 -21.80 5.00 -12.47
CA THR A 102 -20.76 5.28 -11.49
C THR A 102 -20.10 6.63 -11.70
N LYS A 103 -19.56 7.19 -10.61
CA LYS A 103 -18.73 8.41 -10.64
C LYS A 103 -17.23 8.11 -10.75
N ALA A 104 -16.83 6.84 -10.74
CA ALA A 104 -15.43 6.45 -10.83
C ALA A 104 -14.81 6.88 -12.16
N ASN A 105 -13.85 7.79 -12.13
CA ASN A 105 -13.32 8.42 -13.34
C ASN A 105 -12.77 7.41 -14.35
N PHE A 106 -12.01 6.42 -13.91
CA PHE A 106 -11.42 5.39 -14.79
C PHE A 106 -12.46 4.50 -15.51
N LEU A 107 -13.75 4.55 -15.07
CA LEU A 107 -14.89 3.91 -15.73
C LEU A 107 -15.76 4.88 -16.53
N ASN A 108 -15.36 6.14 -16.62
CA ASN A 108 -16.12 7.16 -17.36
C ASN A 108 -15.37 7.72 -18.56
N ASP A 109 -14.04 7.71 -18.49
CA ASP A 109 -13.17 8.24 -19.54
C ASP A 109 -12.66 7.10 -20.43
N THR A 110 -13.07 7.12 -21.69
CA THR A 110 -12.67 6.13 -22.70
C THR A 110 -11.31 6.42 -23.34
N GLU A 111 -10.77 7.61 -23.13
CA GLU A 111 -9.48 8.03 -23.71
C GLU A 111 -8.30 7.70 -22.78
N THR A 112 -8.54 7.64 -21.48
CA THR A 112 -7.50 7.35 -20.51
C THR A 112 -7.26 5.85 -20.38
N GLU A 113 -5.99 5.47 -20.48
CA GLU A 113 -5.53 4.13 -20.16
C GLU A 113 -5.09 4.09 -18.69
N THR A 114 -5.62 3.13 -17.92
CA THR A 114 -5.30 2.97 -16.51
C THR A 114 -4.30 1.82 -16.32
N PRO A 115 -3.10 2.05 -15.76
CA PRO A 115 -2.17 0.98 -15.45
C PRO A 115 -2.80 -0.01 -14.47
N VAL A 116 -2.55 -1.29 -14.67
CA VAL A 116 -3.02 -2.34 -13.77
C VAL A 116 -1.92 -3.34 -13.46
N PHE A 117 -2.04 -4.00 -12.31
CA PHE A 117 -1.32 -5.22 -12.00
C PHE A 117 -2.31 -6.33 -11.72
N VAL A 118 -2.15 -7.45 -12.40
CA VAL A 118 -3.02 -8.62 -12.25
C VAL A 118 -2.23 -9.73 -11.60
N ARG A 119 -2.82 -10.41 -10.61
CA ARG A 119 -2.23 -11.57 -9.98
C ARG A 119 -3.24 -12.71 -9.93
N PHE A 120 -2.82 -13.88 -10.40
CA PHE A 120 -3.54 -15.14 -10.24
C PHE A 120 -2.85 -15.98 -9.17
N SER A 121 -3.63 -16.67 -8.34
CA SER A 121 -3.10 -17.44 -7.23
C SER A 121 -3.91 -18.70 -6.98
N THR A 122 -3.28 -19.65 -6.29
CA THR A 122 -3.96 -20.81 -5.71
C THR A 122 -4.31 -20.50 -4.25
N VAL A 123 -5.46 -20.92 -3.77
CA VAL A 123 -5.90 -20.57 -2.41
C VAL A 123 -5.14 -21.35 -1.35
N ALA A 124 -5.10 -22.68 -1.44
CA ALA A 124 -4.52 -23.53 -0.42
C ALA A 124 -3.05 -23.89 -0.65
N GLY A 125 -2.52 -23.65 -1.83
CA GLY A 125 -1.13 -23.97 -2.17
C GLY A 125 -0.14 -23.08 -1.44
N SER A 126 0.85 -23.69 -0.77
CA SER A 126 1.99 -22.97 -0.20
C SER A 126 3.00 -22.55 -1.27
N LYS A 127 3.91 -21.66 -0.90
CA LYS A 127 5.00 -21.24 -1.79
C LYS A 127 5.79 -22.45 -2.30
N GLY A 128 5.95 -22.53 -3.62
CA GLY A 128 6.65 -23.66 -4.27
C GLY A 128 5.79 -24.89 -4.54
N SER A 129 4.50 -24.90 -4.15
CA SER A 129 3.60 -25.99 -4.50
C SER A 129 3.28 -26.04 -6.00
N THR A 130 2.84 -27.19 -6.49
CA THR A 130 2.53 -27.41 -7.92
C THR A 130 1.28 -26.67 -8.37
N ASP A 131 1.27 -26.19 -9.62
CA ASP A 131 0.08 -25.67 -10.30
C ASP A 131 -0.95 -26.74 -10.67
N LEU A 132 -0.52 -27.99 -10.73
CA LEU A 132 -1.35 -29.11 -11.17
C LEU A 132 -2.32 -29.60 -10.09
N ALA A 133 -2.10 -29.21 -8.82
CA ALA A 133 -3.00 -29.57 -7.75
C ALA A 133 -4.39 -28.95 -7.99
N ARG A 134 -5.43 -29.73 -7.70
CA ARG A 134 -6.80 -29.23 -7.70
C ARG A 134 -6.98 -28.30 -6.51
N ASP A 135 -7.13 -27.01 -6.79
CA ASP A 135 -7.28 -25.97 -5.79
C ASP A 135 -8.21 -24.87 -6.33
N VAL A 136 -8.79 -24.10 -5.43
CA VAL A 136 -9.51 -22.88 -5.80
C VAL A 136 -8.54 -21.87 -6.37
N ARG A 137 -8.95 -21.19 -7.43
CA ARG A 137 -8.15 -20.15 -8.09
C ARG A 137 -8.66 -18.78 -7.71
N GLY A 138 -7.75 -17.94 -7.27
CA GLY A 138 -8.01 -16.55 -6.96
C GLY A 138 -7.41 -15.61 -8.00
N PHE A 139 -7.98 -14.43 -8.12
CA PHE A 139 -7.40 -13.34 -8.88
C PHE A 139 -7.52 -12.03 -8.12
N ALA A 140 -6.61 -11.13 -8.40
CA ALA A 140 -6.66 -9.74 -7.96
C ALA A 140 -6.19 -8.85 -9.11
N VAL A 141 -6.91 -7.76 -9.33
CA VAL A 141 -6.53 -6.71 -10.28
C VAL A 141 -6.44 -5.41 -9.51
N LYS A 142 -5.26 -4.81 -9.46
CA LYS A 142 -5.05 -3.49 -8.89
C LYS A 142 -5.03 -2.47 -10.01
N PHE A 143 -5.94 -1.50 -9.93
CA PHE A 143 -6.02 -0.36 -10.84
C PHE A 143 -5.31 0.83 -10.19
N TYR A 144 -4.31 1.38 -10.87
CA TYR A 144 -3.57 2.55 -10.42
C TYR A 144 -4.22 3.80 -11.01
N THR A 145 -5.28 4.28 -10.36
CA THR A 145 -6.02 5.44 -10.82
C THR A 145 -5.37 6.75 -10.40
N GLN A 146 -5.77 7.86 -11.00
CA GLN A 146 -5.26 9.19 -10.63
C GLN A 146 -5.62 9.62 -9.20
N GLN A 147 -6.64 9.01 -8.60
CA GLN A 147 -7.16 9.36 -7.28
C GLN A 147 -6.79 8.35 -6.20
N GLY A 148 -6.05 7.32 -6.55
CA GLY A 148 -5.64 6.23 -5.67
C GLY A 148 -5.79 4.87 -6.34
N ASN A 149 -5.53 3.81 -5.60
CA ASN A 149 -5.62 2.46 -6.11
C ASN A 149 -7.00 1.85 -5.82
N PHE A 150 -7.49 1.09 -6.77
CA PHE A 150 -8.71 0.30 -6.61
C PHE A 150 -8.38 -1.17 -6.86
N ASP A 151 -8.89 -2.06 -6.01
CA ASP A 151 -8.67 -3.50 -6.13
C ASP A 151 -9.97 -4.23 -6.47
N LEU A 152 -9.93 -5.02 -7.53
CA LEU A 152 -10.96 -6.00 -7.88
C LEU A 152 -10.42 -7.39 -7.58
N VAL A 153 -11.07 -8.12 -6.68
CA VAL A 153 -10.64 -9.45 -6.26
C VAL A 153 -11.76 -10.47 -6.37
N GLY A 154 -11.39 -11.71 -6.57
CA GLY A 154 -12.36 -12.81 -6.64
C GLY A 154 -11.71 -14.18 -6.66
N ASN A 155 -12.56 -15.19 -6.56
CA ASN A 155 -12.20 -16.60 -6.68
C ASN A 155 -13.15 -17.26 -7.70
N ASN A 156 -12.70 -18.38 -8.27
CA ASN A 156 -13.51 -19.14 -9.20
C ASN A 156 -14.64 -19.95 -8.54
N MET A 157 -14.70 -19.95 -7.21
CA MET A 157 -15.80 -20.51 -6.42
C MET A 157 -15.88 -19.80 -5.06
N PRO A 158 -17.05 -19.80 -4.39
CA PRO A 158 -17.18 -19.25 -3.04
C PRO A 158 -16.28 -19.98 -2.05
N ILE A 159 -15.61 -19.21 -1.18
CA ILE A 159 -14.79 -19.74 -0.10
C ILE A 159 -15.23 -19.06 1.20
N PHE A 160 -15.37 -19.86 2.24
CA PHE A 160 -15.63 -19.38 3.59
C PHE A 160 -14.51 -19.87 4.50
N PHE A 161 -13.88 -18.95 5.19
CA PHE A 161 -12.93 -19.26 6.26
C PHE A 161 -13.66 -19.07 7.59
N ILE A 162 -13.64 -20.07 8.44
CA ILE A 162 -14.27 -20.07 9.77
C ILE A 162 -13.16 -19.99 10.82
#